data_2ea703120a01524b563b73bf35adcc5f
#
_entry.id   2ea703120a01524b563b73bf35adcc5f
#
_cell.length_a   1.000
_cell.length_b   1.000
_cell.length_c   1.000
_cell.angle_alpha   90.00
_cell.angle_beta   90.00
_cell.angle_gamma   90.00
#
_symmetry.space_group_name_H-M   'P 1'
#
loop_
_entity.id
_entity.type
_entity.pdbx_description
1 polymer ?
#
loop_
_entity_poly.entity_id
_entity_poly.type
_entity_poly.pdbx_seq_one_letter_code
_entity_poly.pdbx_strand_id
1 'polypeptide(L)'
;MRIGISPFATTQETALELSRIAVEGGLDTLWLGDGYLANPDFTGWAGAMESLAELAWLAGRYPTARVGIAAAILPLRDPSWLAKQANTLHRMAGGGFVLVVTPGFWAHDLEARGIAFADRAAVFDASLADLRRLLPDETLSPGPSSTGPPPVWLAGAAATMARAAALGLPFLSSRATPDELGPIARRFFDAGGEFLAHRTRLEYGEHDVTGNVVDWHAITGSAGEFVDTLGRYAELGVGDLSIIPGQDDAGSLRTVEILAAEVMPQL
;
A
#
# COMPACT_ATOMS: atom_id res chain seq x y z
N MET A 1 11.92 4.90 -10.12
CA MET A 1 11.02 4.39 -9.03
C MET A 1 9.85 5.34 -8.90
N ARG A 2 8.61 4.85 -8.74
CA ARG A 2 7.45 5.69 -8.38
C ARG A 2 7.42 5.89 -6.87
N ILE A 3 6.96 7.05 -6.44
CA ILE A 3 6.88 7.37 -5.01
C ILE A 3 5.47 7.85 -4.69
N GLY A 4 4.84 7.22 -3.72
CA GLY A 4 3.53 7.60 -3.22
C GLY A 4 3.48 7.67 -1.72
N ILE A 5 2.41 8.24 -1.17
CA ILE A 5 2.19 8.29 0.28
C ILE A 5 0.95 7.52 0.71
N SER A 6 0.93 7.16 1.99
CA SER A 6 -0.26 6.73 2.70
C SER A 6 -0.72 7.89 3.59
N PRO A 7 -1.78 8.63 3.22
CA PRO A 7 -2.22 9.83 3.93
C PRO A 7 -3.04 9.45 5.18
N PHE A 8 -2.45 8.64 6.07
CA PHE A 8 -3.06 8.30 7.34
C PHE A 8 -3.06 9.52 8.25
N ALA A 9 -4.22 9.85 8.81
CA ALA A 9 -4.41 10.96 9.70
C ALA A 9 -5.54 10.68 10.72
N THR A 10 -5.58 11.46 11.79
CA THR A 10 -6.62 11.35 12.81
C THR A 10 -7.96 11.96 12.35
N THR A 11 -7.90 12.87 11.37
CA THR A 11 -9.08 13.48 10.76
C THR A 11 -9.06 13.35 9.25
N GLN A 12 -10.25 13.35 8.65
CA GLN A 12 -10.38 13.34 7.20
C GLN A 12 -9.85 14.63 6.55
N GLU A 13 -9.97 15.75 7.24
CA GLU A 13 -9.45 17.04 6.76
C GLU A 13 -7.92 16.97 6.61
N THR A 14 -7.23 16.44 7.60
CA THR A 14 -5.77 16.25 7.53
C THR A 14 -5.38 15.24 6.44
N ALA A 15 -6.12 14.13 6.30
CA ALA A 15 -5.86 13.15 5.24
C ALA A 15 -6.01 13.75 3.84
N LEU A 16 -6.99 14.65 3.64
CA LEU A 16 -7.15 15.41 2.40
C LEU A 16 -6.01 16.37 2.15
N GLU A 17 -5.58 17.09 3.18
CA GLU A 17 -4.48 18.03 3.06
C GLU A 17 -3.17 17.32 2.72
N LEU A 18 -2.86 16.20 3.37
CA LEU A 18 -1.74 15.33 3.02
C LEU A 18 -1.81 14.89 1.55
N SER A 19 -3.00 14.45 1.12
CA SER A 19 -3.22 14.02 -0.26
C SER A 19 -3.02 15.16 -1.26
N ARG A 20 -3.51 16.36 -0.92
CA ARG A 20 -3.35 17.56 -1.75
C ARG A 20 -1.87 17.92 -1.92
N ILE A 21 -1.14 18.05 -0.83
CA ILE A 21 0.30 18.39 -0.85
C ILE A 21 1.07 17.35 -1.66
N ALA A 22 0.79 16.08 -1.45
CA ALA A 22 1.45 14.99 -2.18
C ALA A 22 1.22 15.08 -3.70
N VAL A 23 -0.03 15.23 -4.13
CA VAL A 23 -0.38 15.28 -5.56
C VAL A 23 0.18 16.54 -6.22
N GLU A 24 0.04 17.71 -5.58
CA GLU A 24 0.59 18.98 -6.08
C GLU A 24 2.13 18.96 -6.09
N GLY A 25 2.75 18.22 -5.16
CA GLY A 25 4.20 18.03 -5.08
C GLY A 25 4.76 16.94 -6.00
N GLY A 26 3.92 16.33 -6.85
CA GLY A 26 4.37 15.37 -7.86
C GLY A 26 4.57 13.94 -7.36
N LEU A 27 4.03 13.60 -6.17
CA LEU A 27 4.03 12.20 -5.74
C LEU A 27 3.00 11.40 -6.54
N ASP A 28 3.38 10.19 -6.96
CA ASP A 28 2.64 9.41 -7.95
C ASP A 28 1.34 8.78 -7.45
N THR A 29 1.31 8.32 -6.19
CA THR A 29 0.26 7.40 -5.73
C THR A 29 -0.22 7.71 -4.33
N LEU A 30 -1.54 7.72 -4.14
CA LEU A 30 -2.17 7.74 -2.83
C LEU A 30 -2.53 6.30 -2.42
N TRP A 31 -1.96 5.84 -1.32
CA TRP A 31 -2.11 4.48 -0.82
C TRP A 31 -2.97 4.45 0.44
N LEU A 32 -3.99 3.62 0.48
CA LEU A 32 -4.72 3.35 1.73
C LEU A 32 -4.48 1.91 2.21
N GLY A 33 -4.53 1.73 3.52
CA GLY A 33 -4.55 0.42 4.13
C GLY A 33 -5.95 -0.18 4.15
N ASP A 34 -6.10 -1.36 4.72
CA ASP A 34 -7.37 -2.04 4.94
C ASP A 34 -7.43 -2.58 6.36
N GLY A 35 -8.60 -2.55 6.95
CA GLY A 35 -8.93 -3.10 8.25
C GLY A 35 -10.42 -3.26 8.38
N TYR A 36 -10.87 -4.11 9.27
CA TYR A 36 -12.29 -4.37 9.49
C TYR A 36 -12.77 -3.80 10.82
N LEU A 37 -11.99 -3.98 11.87
CA LEU A 37 -12.31 -3.48 13.20
C LEU A 37 -11.34 -2.38 13.63
N ALA A 38 -11.79 -1.52 14.54
CA ALA A 38 -10.89 -0.58 15.19
C ALA A 38 -9.81 -1.36 15.96
N ASN A 39 -8.55 -1.05 15.67
CA ASN A 39 -7.43 -1.67 16.36
C ASN A 39 -6.87 -0.69 17.40
N PRO A 40 -6.93 -1.00 18.70
CA PRO A 40 -6.43 -0.11 19.74
C PRO A 40 -4.91 0.14 19.66
N ASP A 41 -4.18 -0.77 19.00
CA ASP A 41 -2.74 -0.61 18.78
C ASP A 41 -2.42 0.31 17.60
N PHE A 42 -3.44 0.70 16.81
CA PHE A 42 -3.33 1.61 15.67
C PHE A 42 -4.16 2.88 15.91
N THR A 43 -3.73 3.71 16.83
CA THR A 43 -4.47 4.92 17.22
C THR A 43 -4.68 5.93 16.06
N GLY A 44 -3.76 6.00 15.11
CA GLY A 44 -3.91 6.79 13.88
C GLY A 44 -4.91 6.21 12.87
N TRP A 45 -5.48 5.02 13.15
CA TRP A 45 -6.44 4.33 12.31
C TRP A 45 -7.81 4.14 12.98
N ALA A 46 -7.97 4.68 14.17
CA ALA A 46 -9.26 4.66 14.85
C ALA A 46 -10.28 5.45 14.02
N GLY A 47 -11.25 4.72 13.44
CA GLY A 47 -12.27 5.33 12.59
C GLY A 47 -11.92 5.41 11.10
N ALA A 48 -10.93 4.65 10.61
CA ALA A 48 -10.67 4.52 9.18
C ALA A 48 -11.95 4.13 8.43
N MET A 49 -12.17 4.80 7.29
CA MET A 49 -13.29 4.49 6.42
C MET A 49 -13.04 3.19 5.63
N GLU A 50 -14.05 2.69 4.96
CA GLU A 50 -13.87 1.56 4.05
C GLU A 50 -12.97 1.97 2.89
N SER A 51 -11.86 1.25 2.73
CA SER A 51 -10.73 1.70 1.93
C SER A 51 -11.03 1.87 0.44
N LEU A 52 -11.86 0.99 -0.15
CA LEU A 52 -12.21 1.10 -1.58
C LEU A 52 -13.18 2.27 -1.84
N ALA A 53 -14.09 2.54 -0.91
CA ALA A 53 -14.98 3.69 -1.00
C ALA A 53 -14.19 5.00 -0.88
N GLU A 54 -13.25 5.07 0.05
CA GLU A 54 -12.37 6.23 0.22
C GLU A 54 -11.46 6.44 -0.99
N LEU A 55 -10.85 5.36 -1.54
CA LEU A 55 -10.04 5.44 -2.75
C LEU A 55 -10.84 5.90 -3.97
N ALA A 56 -12.11 5.48 -4.10
CA ALA A 56 -12.97 5.96 -5.18
C ALA A 56 -13.24 7.47 -5.07
N TRP A 57 -13.42 7.97 -3.85
CA TRP A 57 -13.57 9.39 -3.59
C TRP A 57 -12.27 10.17 -3.87
N LEU A 58 -11.11 9.66 -3.43
CA LEU A 58 -9.80 10.25 -3.73
C LEU A 58 -9.50 10.27 -5.23
N ALA A 59 -9.81 9.18 -5.97
CA ALA A 59 -9.64 9.14 -7.41
C ALA A 59 -10.50 10.19 -8.15
N GLY A 60 -11.72 10.43 -7.66
CA GLY A 60 -12.57 11.51 -8.18
C GLY A 60 -12.06 12.91 -7.82
N ARG A 61 -11.44 13.07 -6.66
CA ARG A 61 -10.89 14.33 -6.18
C ARG A 61 -9.56 14.69 -6.83
N TYR A 62 -8.71 13.69 -7.09
CA TYR A 62 -7.37 13.84 -7.64
C TYR A 62 -7.19 12.94 -8.89
N PRO A 63 -7.80 13.32 -10.03
CA PRO A 63 -7.86 12.46 -11.21
C PRO A 63 -6.51 12.22 -11.90
N THR A 64 -5.48 12.97 -11.53
CA THR A 64 -4.10 12.78 -12.03
C THR A 64 -3.27 11.82 -11.18
N ALA A 65 -3.71 11.56 -9.94
CA ALA A 65 -3.02 10.64 -9.04
C ALA A 65 -3.41 9.18 -9.33
N ARG A 66 -2.45 8.28 -9.23
CA ARG A 66 -2.75 6.86 -9.04
C ARG A 66 -3.33 6.67 -7.64
N VAL A 67 -4.16 5.67 -7.48
CA VAL A 67 -4.66 5.24 -6.18
C VAL A 67 -4.38 3.76 -5.97
N GLY A 68 -4.15 3.33 -4.73
CA GLY A 68 -3.87 1.93 -4.46
C GLY A 68 -4.29 1.51 -3.06
N ILE A 69 -4.78 0.29 -2.94
CA ILE A 69 -5.00 -0.32 -1.63
C ILE A 69 -3.79 -1.18 -1.26
N ALA A 70 -3.19 -0.93 -0.11
CA ALA A 70 -2.02 -1.66 0.33
C ALA A 70 -2.07 -1.95 1.85
N ALA A 71 -2.64 -3.13 2.21
CA ALA A 71 -3.18 -4.10 1.29
C ALA A 71 -4.58 -4.54 1.70
N ALA A 72 -5.43 -4.87 0.73
CA ALA A 72 -6.73 -5.46 1.01
C ALA A 72 -6.57 -6.82 1.71
N ILE A 73 -7.26 -7.02 2.82
CA ILE A 73 -7.27 -8.30 3.54
C ILE A 73 -8.22 -9.24 2.79
N LEU A 74 -7.67 -9.97 1.82
CA LEU A 74 -8.48 -10.73 0.86
C LEU A 74 -9.43 -11.76 1.52
N PRO A 75 -9.05 -12.48 2.60
CA PRO A 75 -9.97 -13.39 3.27
C PRO A 75 -11.24 -12.74 3.84
N LEU A 76 -11.23 -11.42 4.09
CA LEU A 76 -12.40 -10.70 4.61
C LEU A 76 -13.38 -10.27 3.52
N ARG A 77 -13.02 -10.43 2.24
CA ARG A 77 -13.75 -9.90 1.09
C ARG A 77 -14.25 -11.03 0.19
N ASP A 78 -15.47 -10.89 -0.30
CA ASP A 78 -15.98 -11.77 -1.36
C ASP A 78 -15.23 -11.48 -2.66
N PRO A 79 -14.56 -12.48 -3.30
CA PRO A 79 -13.74 -12.25 -4.48
C PRO A 79 -14.54 -11.71 -5.68
N SER A 80 -15.83 -12.05 -5.82
CA SER A 80 -16.66 -11.59 -6.93
C SER A 80 -17.02 -10.11 -6.79
N TRP A 81 -17.38 -9.70 -5.58
CA TRP A 81 -17.61 -8.28 -5.28
C TRP A 81 -16.34 -7.46 -5.36
N LEU A 82 -15.22 -8.00 -4.85
CA LEU A 82 -13.93 -7.32 -4.94
C LEU A 82 -13.49 -7.12 -6.39
N ALA A 83 -13.66 -8.13 -7.27
CA ALA A 83 -13.36 -8.00 -8.69
C ALA A 83 -14.19 -6.89 -9.35
N LYS A 84 -15.50 -6.85 -9.05
CA LYS A 84 -16.39 -5.78 -9.54
C LYS A 84 -15.97 -4.41 -9.03
N GLN A 85 -15.70 -4.27 -7.75
CA GLN A 85 -15.27 -3.02 -7.11
C GLN A 85 -13.91 -2.56 -7.70
N ALA A 86 -12.96 -3.47 -7.84
CA ALA A 86 -11.64 -3.18 -8.38
C ALA A 86 -11.69 -2.73 -9.85
N ASN A 87 -12.47 -3.40 -10.70
CA ASN A 87 -12.70 -2.98 -12.08
C ASN A 87 -13.39 -1.60 -12.15
N THR A 88 -14.36 -1.35 -11.26
CA THR A 88 -15.04 -0.05 -11.17
C THR A 88 -14.05 1.05 -10.81
N LEU A 89 -13.28 0.85 -9.73
CA LEU A 89 -12.33 1.83 -9.26
C LEU A 89 -11.20 2.08 -10.27
N HIS A 90 -10.72 1.02 -10.93
CA HIS A 90 -9.71 1.14 -11.98
C HIS A 90 -10.19 2.00 -13.15
N ARG A 91 -11.46 1.87 -13.55
CA ARG A 91 -12.09 2.75 -14.55
C ARG A 91 -12.21 4.19 -14.06
N MET A 92 -12.67 4.40 -12.81
CA MET A 92 -12.81 5.73 -12.21
C MET A 92 -11.47 6.46 -12.09
N ALA A 93 -10.40 5.71 -11.83
CA ALA A 93 -9.03 6.21 -11.74
C ALA A 93 -8.31 6.28 -13.10
N GLY A 94 -9.03 6.22 -14.23
CA GLY A 94 -8.42 6.29 -15.56
C GLY A 94 -7.41 5.17 -15.89
N GLY A 95 -7.50 4.02 -15.22
CA GLY A 95 -6.53 2.92 -15.30
C GLY A 95 -5.43 3.00 -14.23
N GLY A 96 -5.48 3.95 -13.33
CA GLY A 96 -4.46 4.20 -12.30
C GLY A 96 -4.72 3.54 -10.93
N PHE A 97 -5.54 2.49 -10.84
CA PHE A 97 -5.75 1.78 -9.56
C PHE A 97 -4.88 0.52 -9.47
N VAL A 98 -4.28 0.31 -8.29
CA VAL A 98 -3.47 -0.87 -7.94
C VAL A 98 -4.13 -1.63 -6.79
N LEU A 99 -4.35 -2.93 -6.98
CA LEU A 99 -4.93 -3.83 -5.98
C LEU A 99 -3.83 -4.67 -5.35
N VAL A 100 -3.36 -4.28 -4.17
CA VAL A 100 -2.47 -5.14 -3.37
C VAL A 100 -3.33 -5.97 -2.42
N VAL A 101 -3.11 -7.28 -2.37
CA VAL A 101 -3.86 -8.19 -1.50
C VAL A 101 -2.95 -8.91 -0.51
N THR A 102 -3.48 -9.23 0.68
CA THR A 102 -2.75 -9.86 1.78
C THR A 102 -3.62 -10.93 2.46
N PRO A 103 -3.03 -11.98 3.03
CA PRO A 103 -3.78 -12.93 3.86
C PRO A 103 -4.25 -12.33 5.21
N GLY A 104 -3.79 -11.14 5.57
CA GLY A 104 -4.04 -10.54 6.87
C GLY A 104 -3.05 -11.03 7.95
N PHE A 105 -2.79 -10.17 8.92
CA PHE A 105 -1.86 -10.46 10.02
C PHE A 105 -2.52 -10.36 11.41
N TRP A 106 -3.72 -9.77 11.49
CA TRP A 106 -4.41 -9.52 12.74
C TRP A 106 -5.55 -10.52 12.92
N ALA A 107 -5.41 -11.39 13.92
CA ALA A 107 -6.35 -12.49 14.16
C ALA A 107 -7.76 -11.99 14.42
N HIS A 108 -7.90 -10.88 15.14
CA HIS A 108 -9.19 -10.32 15.57
C HIS A 108 -10.10 -9.98 14.38
N ASP A 109 -9.55 -9.39 13.31
CA ASP A 109 -10.31 -9.09 12.08
C ASP A 109 -10.87 -10.37 11.42
N LEU A 110 -10.05 -11.41 11.33
CA LEU A 110 -10.40 -12.67 10.69
C LEU A 110 -11.44 -13.44 11.52
N GLU A 111 -11.21 -13.55 12.83
CA GLU A 111 -12.09 -14.25 13.76
C GLU A 111 -13.47 -13.60 13.85
N ALA A 112 -13.55 -12.26 13.80
CA ALA A 112 -14.82 -11.54 13.73
C ALA A 112 -15.64 -11.86 12.47
N ARG A 113 -14.99 -12.40 11.44
CA ARG A 113 -15.63 -12.88 10.20
C ARG A 113 -15.75 -14.40 10.14
N GLY A 114 -15.51 -15.09 11.26
CA GLY A 114 -15.61 -16.54 11.36
C GLY A 114 -14.45 -17.30 10.69
N ILE A 115 -13.35 -16.66 10.43
CA ILE A 115 -12.16 -17.27 9.80
C ILE A 115 -11.12 -17.50 10.90
N ALA A 116 -10.80 -18.77 11.18
CA ALA A 116 -9.71 -19.08 12.10
C ALA A 116 -8.39 -18.54 11.56
N PHE A 117 -7.59 -17.90 12.42
CA PHE A 117 -6.31 -17.29 12.00
C PHE A 117 -5.38 -18.31 11.33
N ALA A 118 -5.42 -19.58 11.75
CA ALA A 118 -4.63 -20.65 11.15
C ALA A 118 -5.03 -20.94 9.69
N ASP A 119 -6.29 -20.73 9.32
CA ASP A 119 -6.84 -21.06 8.00
C ASP A 119 -6.67 -19.90 6.99
N ARG A 120 -6.24 -18.72 7.44
CA ARG A 120 -6.17 -17.51 6.60
C ARG A 120 -5.39 -17.70 5.29
N ALA A 121 -4.34 -18.52 5.31
CA ALA A 121 -3.52 -18.77 4.12
C ALA A 121 -4.29 -19.60 3.08
N ALA A 122 -5.03 -20.61 3.50
CA ALA A 122 -5.83 -21.45 2.61
C ALA A 122 -7.02 -20.64 2.03
N VAL A 123 -7.68 -19.83 2.87
CA VAL A 123 -8.76 -18.93 2.42
C VAL A 123 -8.22 -17.89 1.46
N PHE A 124 -7.05 -17.31 1.74
CA PHE A 124 -6.36 -16.38 0.84
C PHE A 124 -6.08 -17.01 -0.52
N ASP A 125 -5.53 -18.23 -0.55
CA ASP A 125 -5.17 -18.91 -1.80
C ASP A 125 -6.39 -19.19 -2.68
N ALA A 126 -7.48 -19.68 -2.08
CA ALA A 126 -8.75 -19.89 -2.78
C ALA A 126 -9.32 -18.57 -3.33
N SER A 127 -9.39 -17.55 -2.49
CA SER A 127 -9.89 -16.23 -2.88
C SER A 127 -9.02 -15.55 -3.95
N LEU A 128 -7.70 -15.73 -3.91
CA LEU A 128 -6.78 -15.20 -4.92
C LEU A 128 -6.97 -15.88 -6.27
N ALA A 129 -7.18 -17.20 -6.28
CA ALA A 129 -7.47 -17.94 -7.50
C ALA A 129 -8.77 -17.45 -8.15
N ASP A 130 -9.83 -17.26 -7.36
CA ASP A 130 -11.10 -16.72 -7.85
C ASP A 130 -10.96 -15.27 -8.33
N LEU A 131 -10.30 -14.41 -7.57
CA LEU A 131 -10.08 -13.02 -7.95
C LEU A 131 -9.34 -12.89 -9.29
N ARG A 132 -8.27 -13.67 -9.48
CA ARG A 132 -7.49 -13.67 -10.74
C ARG A 132 -8.29 -14.18 -11.93
N ARG A 133 -9.22 -15.09 -11.74
CA ARG A 133 -10.14 -15.57 -12.77
C ARG A 133 -11.20 -14.54 -13.11
N LEU A 134 -11.72 -13.81 -12.09
CA LEU A 134 -12.85 -12.90 -12.25
C LEU A 134 -12.44 -11.51 -12.78
N LEU A 135 -11.28 -10.99 -12.43
CA LEU A 135 -10.86 -9.65 -12.84
C LEU A 135 -10.85 -9.45 -14.36
N PRO A 136 -10.35 -10.39 -15.20
CA PRO A 136 -10.39 -10.27 -16.64
C PRO A 136 -11.72 -10.74 -17.27
N ASP A 137 -12.70 -11.19 -16.49
CA ASP A 137 -13.96 -11.73 -16.99
C ASP A 137 -14.84 -10.61 -17.55
N GLU A 138 -15.05 -10.64 -18.87
CA GLU A 138 -15.87 -9.68 -19.59
C GLU A 138 -17.38 -9.79 -19.27
N THR A 139 -17.81 -10.87 -18.64
CA THR A 139 -19.21 -11.04 -18.20
C THR A 139 -19.51 -10.25 -16.92
N LEU A 140 -18.49 -9.81 -16.16
CA LEU A 140 -18.68 -8.85 -15.08
C LEU A 140 -19.15 -7.50 -15.63
N SER A 141 -19.94 -6.80 -14.86
CA SER A 141 -20.37 -5.42 -15.16
C SER A 141 -20.02 -4.46 -14.03
N PRO A 142 -19.02 -3.58 -14.19
CA PRO A 142 -18.15 -3.49 -15.39
C PRO A 142 -17.13 -4.64 -15.42
N GLY A 143 -16.85 -5.12 -16.64
CA GLY A 143 -15.67 -5.94 -16.91
C GLY A 143 -14.36 -5.12 -16.88
N PRO A 144 -13.24 -5.68 -17.35
CA PRO A 144 -11.96 -4.98 -17.40
C PRO A 144 -12.05 -3.70 -18.24
N SER A 145 -11.19 -2.72 -17.95
CA SER A 145 -11.08 -1.49 -18.73
C SER A 145 -10.42 -1.75 -20.10
N SER A 146 -10.37 -0.74 -20.96
CA SER A 146 -9.64 -0.83 -22.23
C SER A 146 -8.12 -1.03 -22.05
N THR A 147 -7.59 -0.70 -20.87
CA THR A 147 -6.19 -0.93 -20.49
C THR A 147 -5.99 -2.28 -19.78
N GLY A 148 -7.03 -3.09 -19.68
CA GLY A 148 -7.04 -4.35 -18.92
C GLY A 148 -7.61 -4.23 -17.51
N PRO A 149 -7.55 -5.32 -16.73
CA PRO A 149 -7.92 -5.31 -15.33
C PRO A 149 -6.86 -4.57 -14.47
N PRO A 150 -7.21 -4.14 -13.23
CA PRO A 150 -6.22 -3.57 -12.33
C PRO A 150 -5.10 -4.57 -12.03
N PRO A 151 -3.83 -4.11 -11.93
CA PRO A 151 -2.73 -4.96 -11.53
C PRO A 151 -2.96 -5.46 -10.09
N VAL A 152 -2.74 -6.76 -9.89
CA VAL A 152 -2.81 -7.42 -8.58
C VAL A 152 -1.41 -7.67 -8.07
N TRP A 153 -1.10 -7.17 -6.89
CA TRP A 153 0.16 -7.41 -6.18
C TRP A 153 -0.11 -8.20 -4.91
N LEU A 154 0.90 -8.90 -4.41
CA LEU A 154 0.81 -9.59 -3.12
C LEU A 154 1.61 -8.86 -2.05
N ALA A 155 1.09 -8.83 -0.82
CA ALA A 155 1.82 -8.32 0.35
C ALA A 155 1.73 -9.32 1.51
N GLY A 156 2.82 -9.44 2.27
CA GLY A 156 2.85 -10.33 3.42
C GLY A 156 4.26 -10.80 3.79
N ALA A 157 4.32 -11.88 4.56
CA ALA A 157 5.58 -12.51 4.99
C ALA A 157 6.25 -13.33 3.86
N ALA A 158 7.38 -13.96 4.18
CA ALA A 158 8.20 -14.73 3.23
C ALA A 158 7.42 -15.77 2.41
N ALA A 159 6.41 -16.42 3.00
CA ALA A 159 5.56 -17.38 2.26
C ALA A 159 4.73 -16.68 1.16
N THR A 160 4.24 -15.46 1.41
CA THR A 160 3.50 -14.68 0.41
C THR A 160 4.45 -14.14 -0.67
N MET A 161 5.67 -13.77 -0.30
CA MET A 161 6.71 -13.37 -1.26
C MET A 161 7.06 -14.53 -2.23
N ALA A 162 7.28 -15.74 -1.71
CA ALA A 162 7.53 -16.94 -2.53
C ALA A 162 6.36 -17.24 -3.46
N ARG A 163 5.12 -17.07 -2.98
CA ARG A 163 3.90 -17.21 -3.78
C ARG A 163 3.83 -16.16 -4.90
N ALA A 164 4.18 -14.90 -4.61
CA ALA A 164 4.23 -13.84 -5.61
C ALA A 164 5.20 -14.19 -6.74
N ALA A 165 6.44 -14.57 -6.41
CA ALA A 165 7.43 -15.00 -7.38
C ALA A 165 6.94 -16.21 -8.22
N ALA A 166 6.38 -17.24 -7.56
CA ALA A 166 5.87 -18.43 -8.26
C ALA A 166 4.69 -18.14 -9.20
N LEU A 167 3.91 -17.10 -8.93
CA LEU A 167 2.76 -16.69 -9.76
C LEU A 167 3.09 -15.60 -10.78
N GLY A 168 4.33 -15.10 -10.83
CA GLY A 168 4.74 -13.95 -11.66
C GLY A 168 4.02 -12.67 -11.26
N LEU A 169 3.67 -12.50 -9.97
CA LEU A 169 2.99 -11.32 -9.48
C LEU A 169 3.95 -10.36 -8.75
N PRO A 170 3.72 -9.06 -8.84
CA PRO A 170 4.43 -8.08 -8.04
C PRO A 170 4.31 -8.35 -6.54
N PHE A 171 5.36 -8.03 -5.79
CA PHE A 171 5.38 -8.17 -4.33
C PHE A 171 5.61 -6.83 -3.65
N LEU A 172 4.75 -6.48 -2.68
CA LEU A 172 4.93 -5.36 -1.77
C LEU A 172 5.55 -5.85 -0.46
N SER A 173 6.81 -5.54 -0.25
CA SER A 173 7.50 -5.68 1.03
C SER A 173 7.18 -4.49 1.95
N SER A 174 7.43 -4.62 3.24
CA SER A 174 7.22 -3.53 4.20
C SER A 174 8.17 -3.58 5.39
N ARG A 175 8.36 -2.45 6.06
CA ARG A 175 9.04 -2.30 7.36
C ARG A 175 10.55 -2.51 7.36
N ALA A 176 11.17 -2.59 6.21
CA ALA A 176 12.61 -2.79 6.12
C ALA A 176 13.34 -1.49 5.75
N THR A 177 14.44 -1.19 6.41
CA THR A 177 15.41 -0.21 5.95
C THR A 177 16.06 -0.70 4.64
N PRO A 178 16.77 0.14 3.88
CA PRO A 178 17.49 -0.34 2.69
C PRO A 178 18.43 -1.51 2.97
N ASP A 179 19.12 -1.52 4.13
CA ASP A 179 20.04 -2.60 4.51
C ASP A 179 19.30 -3.92 4.76
N GLU A 180 18.17 -3.87 5.44
CA GLU A 180 17.32 -5.02 5.73
C GLU A 180 16.56 -5.51 4.48
N LEU A 181 16.22 -4.60 3.56
CA LEU A 181 15.53 -4.95 2.32
C LEU A 181 16.45 -5.69 1.33
N GLY A 182 17.74 -5.37 1.32
CA GLY A 182 18.70 -5.96 0.37
C GLY A 182 18.65 -7.50 0.29
N PRO A 183 18.72 -8.24 1.42
CA PRO A 183 18.56 -9.70 1.42
C PRO A 183 17.17 -10.17 0.95
N ILE A 184 16.11 -9.42 1.27
CA ILE A 184 14.73 -9.74 0.87
C ILE A 184 14.58 -9.57 -0.65
N ALA A 185 15.06 -8.46 -1.19
CA ALA A 185 15.03 -8.15 -2.63
C ALA A 185 15.78 -9.23 -3.44
N ARG A 186 17.00 -9.56 -3.05
CA ARG A 186 17.77 -10.65 -3.68
C ARG A 186 16.98 -11.96 -3.68
N ARG A 187 16.46 -12.40 -2.53
CA ARG A 187 15.67 -13.63 -2.43
C ARG A 187 14.46 -13.62 -3.35
N PHE A 188 13.77 -12.48 -3.48
CA PHE A 188 12.61 -12.34 -4.35
C PHE A 188 12.99 -12.47 -5.83
N PHE A 189 14.03 -11.75 -6.27
CA PHE A 189 14.49 -11.79 -7.66
C PHE A 189 15.12 -13.15 -8.03
N ASP A 190 15.91 -13.74 -7.14
CA ASP A 190 16.48 -15.09 -7.33
C ASP A 190 15.39 -16.18 -7.46
N ALA A 191 14.22 -15.96 -6.84
CA ALA A 191 13.06 -16.83 -6.99
C ALA A 191 12.23 -16.55 -8.26
N GLY A 192 12.67 -15.67 -9.14
CA GLY A 192 12.00 -15.31 -10.39
C GLY A 192 10.98 -14.17 -10.24
N GLY A 193 10.98 -13.42 -9.13
CA GLY A 193 10.15 -12.23 -8.99
C GLY A 193 10.62 -11.12 -9.94
N GLU A 194 9.68 -10.39 -10.53
CA GLU A 194 9.99 -9.37 -11.55
C GLU A 194 9.77 -7.94 -11.08
N PHE A 195 8.87 -7.70 -10.14
CA PHE A 195 8.55 -6.35 -9.66
C PHE A 195 8.43 -6.31 -8.14
N LEU A 196 9.33 -5.57 -7.51
CA LEU A 196 9.33 -5.32 -6.08
C LEU A 196 8.82 -3.91 -5.78
N ALA A 197 7.81 -3.82 -4.93
CA ALA A 197 7.40 -2.59 -4.28
C ALA A 197 7.78 -2.64 -2.80
N HIS A 198 7.89 -1.49 -2.16
CA HIS A 198 8.20 -1.42 -0.74
C HIS A 198 7.34 -0.37 -0.03
N ARG A 199 7.03 -0.63 1.24
CA ARG A 199 6.37 0.34 2.13
C ARG A 199 7.28 0.63 3.31
N THR A 200 7.58 1.90 3.51
CA THR A 200 8.41 2.38 4.62
C THR A 200 7.74 3.54 5.35
N ARG A 201 8.26 3.90 6.52
CA ARG A 201 7.87 5.12 7.21
C ARG A 201 9.03 6.09 7.18
N LEU A 202 8.74 7.33 6.77
CA LEU A 202 9.69 8.44 6.84
C LEU A 202 9.12 9.52 7.75
N GLU A 203 9.98 10.15 8.56
CA GLU A 203 9.61 11.27 9.40
C GLU A 203 10.72 12.33 9.38
N TYR A 204 10.36 13.54 8.98
CA TYR A 204 11.32 14.64 8.89
C TYR A 204 11.73 15.14 10.26
N GLY A 205 13.05 15.23 10.48
CA GLY A 205 13.68 15.73 11.70
C GLY A 205 14.47 14.65 12.42
N GLU A 206 15.25 15.08 13.40
CA GLU A 206 16.00 14.20 14.32
C GLU A 206 15.13 13.92 15.54
N HIS A 207 14.42 12.82 15.55
CA HIS A 207 13.63 12.39 16.68
C HIS A 207 13.99 10.95 17.04
N ASP A 208 14.11 10.71 18.33
CA ASP A 208 14.21 9.34 18.83
C ASP A 208 12.82 8.72 18.74
N VAL A 209 12.62 7.91 17.71
CA VAL A 209 11.33 7.25 17.43
C VAL A 209 11.18 6.07 18.38
N THR A 210 11.11 6.35 19.67
CA THR A 210 10.80 5.36 20.71
C THR A 210 9.31 5.30 20.93
N GLY A 211 8.71 4.29 20.37
CA GLY A 211 7.36 3.87 20.74
C GLY A 211 6.29 4.47 19.85
N ASN A 212 5.82 3.72 18.94
CA ASN A 212 4.44 3.39 18.76
C ASN A 212 4.12 2.69 17.46
N VAL A 213 3.11 1.87 17.57
CA VAL A 213 2.33 1.27 16.53
C VAL A 213 3.10 0.22 15.75
N VAL A 214 3.15 -0.98 16.35
CA VAL A 214 3.49 -2.23 15.65
C VAL A 214 4.84 -2.19 14.94
N ASP A 215 5.94 -2.16 15.68
CA ASP A 215 7.34 -2.35 15.21
C ASP A 215 7.73 -1.68 13.87
N TRP A 216 7.10 -0.56 13.53
CA TRP A 216 7.46 0.22 12.36
C TRP A 216 8.49 1.27 12.76
N HIS A 217 9.75 0.94 12.59
CA HIS A 217 10.79 1.95 12.72
C HIS A 217 10.59 3.01 11.63
N ALA A 218 10.41 4.27 12.04
CA ALA A 218 10.50 5.37 11.09
C ALA A 218 11.98 5.62 10.77
N ILE A 219 12.26 5.84 9.50
CA ILE A 219 13.53 6.42 9.08
C ILE A 219 13.37 7.92 9.27
N THR A 220 14.15 8.48 10.20
CA THR A 220 14.17 9.93 10.48
C THR A 220 15.35 10.58 9.77
N GLY A 221 15.23 11.86 9.45
CA GLY A 221 16.34 12.59 8.84
C GLY A 221 15.94 13.89 8.16
N SER A 222 16.91 14.49 7.53
CA SER A 222 16.81 15.68 6.67
C SER A 222 16.33 15.31 5.27
N ALA A 223 16.00 16.32 4.47
CA ALA A 223 15.65 16.14 3.04
C ALA A 223 16.77 15.43 2.25
N GLY A 224 18.04 15.76 2.50
CA GLY A 224 19.18 15.11 1.84
C GLY A 224 19.30 13.64 2.18
N GLU A 225 19.13 13.26 3.47
CA GLU A 225 19.14 11.87 3.90
C GLU A 225 17.96 11.08 3.33
N PHE A 226 16.82 11.74 3.08
CA PHE A 226 15.70 11.11 2.38
C PHE A 226 16.03 10.86 0.92
N VAL A 227 16.66 11.79 0.21
CA VAL A 227 17.13 11.58 -1.18
C VAL A 227 18.06 10.37 -1.24
N ASP A 228 19.04 10.28 -0.35
CA ASP A 228 19.98 9.14 -0.29
C ASP A 228 19.23 7.83 0.02
N THR A 229 18.31 7.83 0.98
CA THR A 229 17.52 6.66 1.35
C THR A 229 16.66 6.17 0.19
N LEU A 230 15.99 7.07 -0.51
CA LEU A 230 15.16 6.76 -1.68
C LEU A 230 16.00 6.23 -2.84
N GLY A 231 17.21 6.81 -3.05
CA GLY A 231 18.21 6.32 -3.99
C GLY A 231 18.61 4.88 -3.71
N ARG A 232 18.89 4.55 -2.45
CA ARG A 232 19.23 3.17 -2.02
C ARG A 232 18.09 2.17 -2.25
N TYR A 233 16.83 2.55 -2.04
CA TYR A 233 15.70 1.69 -2.40
C TYR A 233 15.62 1.46 -3.91
N ALA A 234 15.85 2.48 -4.71
CA ALA A 234 15.87 2.35 -6.17
C ALA A 234 17.01 1.41 -6.64
N GLU A 235 18.21 1.50 -6.06
CA GLU A 235 19.35 0.62 -6.36
C GLU A 235 19.05 -0.85 -6.01
N LEU A 236 18.20 -1.10 -5.02
CA LEU A 236 17.73 -2.45 -4.69
C LEU A 236 16.65 -3.00 -5.64
N GLY A 237 16.28 -2.24 -6.67
CA GLY A 237 15.28 -2.64 -7.66
C GLY A 237 13.83 -2.39 -7.22
N VAL A 238 13.61 -1.52 -6.23
CA VAL A 238 12.24 -1.11 -5.86
C VAL A 238 11.66 -0.27 -6.99
N GLY A 239 10.58 -0.74 -7.58
CA GLY A 239 9.88 -0.04 -8.67
C GLY A 239 8.80 0.94 -8.19
N ASP A 240 8.25 0.71 -6.99
CA ASP A 240 7.17 1.53 -6.41
C ASP A 240 7.34 1.61 -4.89
N LEU A 241 7.36 2.81 -4.33
CA LEU A 241 7.55 3.03 -2.91
C LEU A 241 6.33 3.73 -2.30
N SER A 242 5.77 3.11 -1.26
CA SER A 242 4.70 3.68 -0.44
C SER A 242 5.29 4.24 0.85
N ILE A 243 5.20 5.53 1.07
CA ILE A 243 5.68 6.20 2.28
C ILE A 243 4.51 6.43 3.23
N ILE A 244 4.65 6.00 4.47
CA ILE A 244 3.82 6.45 5.58
C ILE A 244 4.54 7.65 6.18
N PRO A 245 4.04 8.87 6.03
CA PRO A 245 4.70 10.05 6.57
C PRO A 245 4.41 10.21 8.06
N GLY A 246 5.42 10.57 8.83
CA GLY A 246 5.28 10.97 10.24
C GLY A 246 4.70 9.92 11.18
N GLN A 247 4.51 10.32 12.44
CA GLN A 247 3.88 9.51 13.49
C GLN A 247 2.54 10.09 13.96
N ASP A 248 2.37 11.38 13.81
CA ASP A 248 1.15 12.12 14.11
C ASP A 248 0.81 13.07 12.94
N ASP A 249 -0.31 13.75 13.03
CA ASP A 249 -0.80 14.63 11.96
C ASP A 249 0.19 15.75 11.64
N ALA A 250 0.82 16.35 12.64
CA ALA A 250 1.77 17.45 12.45
C ALA A 250 3.08 16.99 11.82
N GLY A 251 3.63 15.86 12.27
CA GLY A 251 4.80 15.22 11.69
C GLY A 251 4.55 14.75 10.27
N SER A 252 3.35 14.20 10.01
CA SER A 252 2.93 13.77 8.69
C SER A 252 2.86 14.93 7.70
N LEU A 253 2.21 16.04 8.07
CA LEU A 253 2.11 17.25 7.23
C LEU A 253 3.50 17.79 6.91
N ARG A 254 4.35 17.98 7.93
CA ARG A 254 5.72 18.46 7.74
C ARG A 254 6.53 17.54 6.82
N THR A 255 6.43 16.23 7.04
CA THR A 255 7.18 15.26 6.22
C THR A 255 6.75 15.32 4.76
N VAL A 256 5.44 15.39 4.47
CA VAL A 256 4.94 15.45 3.10
C VAL A 256 5.30 16.78 2.43
N GLU A 257 5.26 17.90 3.16
CA GLU A 257 5.73 19.19 2.66
C GLU A 257 7.20 19.15 2.23
N ILE A 258 8.08 18.57 3.05
CA ILE A 258 9.50 18.41 2.74
C ILE A 258 9.71 17.44 1.57
N LEU A 259 8.99 16.30 1.55
CA LEU A 259 9.05 15.38 0.41
C LEU A 259 8.68 16.10 -0.89
N ALA A 260 7.60 16.86 -0.91
CA ALA A 260 7.12 17.58 -2.09
C ALA A 260 8.07 18.71 -2.53
N ALA A 261 8.52 19.53 -1.58
CA ALA A 261 9.25 20.76 -1.89
C ALA A 261 10.75 20.55 -2.09
N GLU A 262 11.37 19.62 -1.36
CA GLU A 262 12.83 19.49 -1.29
C GLU A 262 13.35 18.14 -1.80
N VAL A 263 12.59 17.05 -1.68
CA VAL A 263 13.05 15.71 -2.05
C VAL A 263 12.68 15.38 -3.50
N MET A 264 11.39 15.47 -3.84
CA MET A 264 10.92 15.12 -5.19
C MET A 264 11.64 15.84 -6.34
N PRO A 265 12.00 17.15 -6.23
CA PRO A 265 12.74 17.83 -7.28
C PRO A 265 14.17 17.31 -7.51
N GLN A 266 14.72 16.47 -6.62
CA GLN A 266 16.07 15.93 -6.70
C GLN A 266 16.10 14.48 -7.19
N LEU A 267 14.95 13.84 -7.39
CA LEU A 267 14.82 12.45 -7.85
C LEU A 267 14.38 12.39 -9.31
#